data_d5dd537ed2ba03ab863d8acadef638d0
#
_entry.id   d5dd537ed2ba03ab863d8acadef638d0
#
_cell.length_a   1.000
_cell.length_b   1.000
_cell.length_c   1.000
_cell.angle_alpha   90.00
_cell.angle_beta   90.00
_cell.angle_gamma   90.00
#
_symmetry.space_group_name_H-M   'P 1'
#
loop_
_entity.id
_entity.type
_entity.pdbx_description
1 polymer ?
#
loop_
_entity_poly.entity_id
_entity_poly.type
_entity_poly.pdbx_seq_one_letter_code
_entity_poly.pdbx_strand_id
1 'polypeptide(L)'
;GLLVRQQKAMMESIYEGVIAIDDRRRIEVINQAARKLLGLSQPARELRGQLISQVIDPVPFFDTQTMLAKDTHDEICRFNDLTVIASRVHIMLEGSLQGWVITFRDRNEIDSLSAQLSQVKRYVDNLRIMRHEQLNRMTTLSGLLHMGRYEEAIGYIQAQSEHAQELLDFISSRFSSPTLCGLLLGKAARAREKGVELCFDPGCRLDRPFLPLGEQELISIIGNLLDNAIEATQRSPLPHAPVEVLIKLSEHELIIEVADQGVGITPAIRERIFERGITTKTRGDHGIGLYLIESYVTQAGGAIEVADNTPRGAIFSLFIPATGTARQLEDTDYAT
;
A
#
# COMPACT_ATOMS: atom_id res chain seq x y z
N GLY A 1 12.83 -20.59 40.81
CA GLY A 1 12.40 -19.26 41.03
C GLY A 1 12.75 -18.17 40.03
N LEU A 2 13.89 -17.52 40.18
CA LEU A 2 14.25 -16.31 39.42
C LEU A 2 14.51 -16.58 37.93
N LEU A 3 15.22 -17.66 37.63
CA LEU A 3 15.55 -18.07 36.25
C LEU A 3 14.32 -18.34 35.39
N VAL A 4 13.31 -19.02 35.95
CA VAL A 4 12.04 -19.32 35.26
C VAL A 4 11.25 -18.02 34.96
N ARG A 5 11.29 -17.07 35.89
CA ARG A 5 10.65 -15.75 35.67
C ARG A 5 11.36 -14.95 34.61
N GLN A 6 12.69 -14.97 34.57
CA GLN A 6 13.49 -14.31 33.55
C GLN A 6 13.26 -14.93 32.16
N GLN A 7 13.25 -16.25 32.05
CA GLN A 7 12.94 -16.95 30.79
C GLN A 7 11.53 -16.60 30.27
N LYS A 8 10.55 -16.58 31.18
CA LYS A 8 9.17 -16.20 30.80
C LYS A 8 9.11 -14.74 30.36
N ALA A 9 9.74 -13.81 31.06
CA ALA A 9 9.76 -12.40 30.68
C ALA A 9 10.46 -12.21 29.31
N MET A 10 11.53 -12.95 29.05
CA MET A 10 12.25 -12.92 27.79
C MET A 10 11.36 -13.40 26.62
N MET A 11 10.64 -14.51 26.81
CA MET A 11 9.71 -15.05 25.82
C MET A 11 8.54 -14.08 25.55
N GLU A 12 8.01 -13.44 26.58
CA GLU A 12 6.90 -12.47 26.44
C GLU A 12 7.34 -11.13 25.83
N SER A 13 8.64 -10.82 25.81
CA SER A 13 9.18 -9.61 25.17
C SER A 13 9.42 -9.78 23.66
N ILE A 14 9.34 -10.98 23.14
CA ILE A 14 9.52 -11.26 21.71
C ILE A 14 8.25 -10.86 20.95
N TYR A 15 8.40 -10.03 19.92
CA TYR A 15 7.29 -9.61 19.06
C TYR A 15 6.78 -10.69 18.11
N GLU A 16 7.62 -11.65 17.79
CA GLU A 16 7.22 -12.82 17.00
C GLU A 16 6.41 -13.80 17.84
N GLY A 17 5.47 -14.50 17.21
CA GLY A 17 4.80 -15.63 17.83
C GLY A 17 5.78 -16.76 18.07
N VAL A 18 5.85 -17.27 19.29
CA VAL A 18 6.70 -18.40 19.68
C VAL A 18 5.85 -19.49 20.33
N ILE A 19 5.94 -20.69 19.79
CA ILE A 19 5.30 -21.88 20.33
C ILE A 19 6.37 -22.99 20.44
N ALA A 20 6.52 -23.57 21.63
CA ALA A 20 7.28 -24.78 21.81
C ALA A 20 6.32 -25.95 22.03
N ILE A 21 6.57 -27.05 21.32
CA ILE A 21 5.81 -28.31 21.45
C ILE A 21 6.73 -29.46 21.78
N ASP A 22 6.21 -30.45 22.50
CA ASP A 22 6.93 -31.69 22.83
C ASP A 22 6.97 -32.68 21.64
N ASP A 23 7.61 -33.83 21.82
CA ASP A 23 7.72 -34.89 20.83
C ASP A 23 6.36 -35.52 20.45
N ARG A 24 5.31 -35.28 21.25
CA ARG A 24 3.91 -35.67 21.01
C ARG A 24 3.09 -34.53 20.42
N ARG A 25 3.73 -33.41 20.04
CA ARG A 25 3.10 -32.21 19.47
C ARG A 25 2.14 -31.52 20.43
N ARG A 26 2.36 -31.61 21.73
CA ARG A 26 1.61 -30.87 22.74
C ARG A 26 2.32 -29.58 23.06
N ILE A 27 1.54 -28.51 23.22
CA ILE A 27 2.05 -27.17 23.53
C ILE A 27 2.68 -27.18 24.93
N GLU A 28 3.95 -26.85 25.02
CA GLU A 28 4.65 -26.64 26.28
C GLU A 28 4.72 -25.16 26.63
N VAL A 29 4.98 -24.30 25.64
CA VAL A 29 5.09 -22.85 25.77
C VAL A 29 4.40 -22.19 24.61
N ILE A 30 3.71 -21.11 24.90
CA ILE A 30 3.13 -20.19 23.91
C ILE A 30 3.21 -18.77 24.46
N ASN A 31 3.86 -17.85 23.72
CA ASN A 31 4.01 -16.48 24.17
C ASN A 31 2.77 -15.62 23.85
N GLN A 32 2.76 -14.41 24.37
CA GLN A 32 1.64 -13.47 24.18
C GLN A 32 1.47 -13.08 22.70
N ALA A 33 2.57 -12.86 21.97
CA ALA A 33 2.53 -12.53 20.56
C ALA A 33 1.86 -13.64 19.74
N ALA A 34 2.18 -14.91 19.98
CA ALA A 34 1.54 -16.06 19.31
C ALA A 34 0.04 -16.11 19.58
N ARG A 35 -0.38 -15.94 20.83
CA ARG A 35 -1.81 -15.91 21.18
C ARG A 35 -2.56 -14.78 20.50
N LYS A 36 -1.96 -13.58 20.46
CA LYS A 36 -2.53 -12.40 19.82
C LYS A 36 -2.66 -12.61 18.31
N LEU A 37 -1.62 -13.08 17.64
CA LEU A 37 -1.61 -13.32 16.20
C LEU A 37 -2.64 -14.38 15.79
N LEU A 38 -2.79 -15.44 16.59
CA LEU A 38 -3.76 -16.51 16.34
C LEU A 38 -5.18 -16.20 16.82
N GLY A 39 -5.40 -15.03 17.42
CA GLY A 39 -6.72 -14.62 17.92
C GLY A 39 -7.21 -15.44 19.12
N LEU A 40 -6.29 -16.04 19.90
CA LEU A 40 -6.62 -16.88 21.04
C LEU A 40 -6.89 -16.05 22.29
N SER A 41 -8.09 -16.18 22.83
CA SER A 41 -8.49 -15.50 24.08
C SER A 41 -8.07 -16.25 25.33
N GLN A 42 -7.76 -17.54 25.22
CA GLN A 42 -7.38 -18.40 26.34
C GLN A 42 -5.99 -18.02 26.88
N PRO A 43 -5.80 -18.03 28.19
CA PRO A 43 -4.47 -17.83 28.78
C PRO A 43 -3.54 -19.00 28.47
N ALA A 44 -2.23 -18.74 28.43
CA ALA A 44 -1.21 -19.75 28.09
C ALA A 44 -1.29 -21.04 28.93
N ARG A 45 -1.71 -20.93 30.20
CA ARG A 45 -1.88 -22.07 31.10
C ARG A 45 -2.94 -23.06 30.63
N GLU A 46 -3.97 -22.61 29.95
CA GLU A 46 -5.07 -23.46 29.46
C GLU A 46 -4.72 -24.10 28.11
N LEU A 47 -3.83 -23.48 27.33
CA LEU A 47 -3.33 -24.00 26.06
C LEU A 47 -2.23 -25.03 26.26
N ARG A 48 -1.54 -24.99 27.39
CA ARG A 48 -0.47 -25.95 27.73
C ARG A 48 -1.00 -27.36 27.81
N GLY A 49 -0.33 -28.30 27.15
CA GLY A 49 -0.70 -29.71 27.07
C GLY A 49 -1.73 -30.04 25.98
N GLN A 50 -2.36 -29.05 25.35
CA GLN A 50 -3.21 -29.29 24.19
C GLN A 50 -2.37 -29.68 22.98
N LEU A 51 -2.93 -30.47 22.08
CA LEU A 51 -2.31 -30.77 20.79
C LEU A 51 -2.28 -29.51 19.93
N ILE A 52 -1.18 -29.26 19.21
CA ILE A 52 -1.07 -28.10 18.31
C ILE A 52 -2.18 -28.09 17.26
N SER A 53 -2.66 -29.24 16.81
CA SER A 53 -3.77 -29.39 15.87
C SER A 53 -5.14 -28.94 16.40
N GLN A 54 -5.27 -28.70 17.71
CA GLN A 54 -6.48 -28.14 18.32
C GLN A 54 -6.46 -26.61 18.33
N VAL A 55 -5.31 -26.00 18.06
CA VAL A 55 -5.08 -24.55 18.11
C VAL A 55 -4.82 -23.98 16.72
N ILE A 56 -4.13 -24.73 15.87
CA ILE A 56 -3.83 -24.39 14.49
C ILE A 56 -4.37 -25.50 13.60
N ASP A 57 -5.13 -25.12 12.57
CA ASP A 57 -5.67 -26.08 11.62
C ASP A 57 -4.57 -26.94 10.99
N PRO A 58 -4.85 -28.21 10.67
CA PRO A 58 -3.88 -29.10 10.05
C PRO A 58 -3.34 -28.51 8.74
N VAL A 59 -2.04 -28.30 8.70
CA VAL A 59 -1.30 -27.83 7.52
C VAL A 59 -0.04 -28.66 7.35
N PRO A 60 0.53 -28.75 6.15
CA PRO A 60 1.76 -29.52 5.89
C PRO A 60 2.93 -29.16 6.80
N PHE A 61 2.98 -27.91 7.28
CA PHE A 61 3.99 -27.43 8.22
C PHE A 61 4.05 -28.24 9.53
N PHE A 62 2.91 -28.78 9.97
CA PHE A 62 2.79 -29.63 11.18
C PHE A 62 2.60 -31.10 10.85
N ASP A 63 2.77 -31.53 9.60
CA ASP A 63 2.75 -32.93 9.24
C ASP A 63 3.96 -33.67 9.81
N THR A 64 3.69 -34.83 10.39
CA THR A 64 4.69 -35.63 11.09
C THR A 64 5.91 -35.97 10.22
N GLN A 65 5.70 -36.35 8.97
CA GLN A 65 6.80 -36.65 8.05
C GLN A 65 7.65 -35.43 7.77
N THR A 66 7.01 -34.27 7.52
CA THR A 66 7.69 -33.01 7.28
C THR A 66 8.44 -32.51 8.50
N MET A 67 7.87 -32.67 9.69
CA MET A 67 8.50 -32.26 10.96
C MET A 67 9.75 -33.07 11.29
N LEU A 68 9.73 -34.35 11.02
CA LEU A 68 10.87 -35.28 11.30
C LEU A 68 11.96 -35.18 10.23
N ALA A 69 11.65 -34.67 9.03
CA ALA A 69 12.60 -34.66 7.91
C ALA A 69 13.70 -33.63 8.08
N LYS A 70 13.37 -32.38 8.47
CA LYS A 70 14.32 -31.27 8.57
C LYS A 70 13.75 -30.08 9.33
N ASP A 71 14.66 -29.19 9.80
CA ASP A 71 14.32 -27.84 10.20
C ASP A 71 13.83 -27.03 8.99
N THR A 72 12.93 -26.10 9.24
CA THR A 72 12.35 -25.23 8.23
C THR A 72 12.57 -23.78 8.64
N HIS A 73 13.00 -22.94 7.73
CA HIS A 73 13.25 -21.51 7.97
C HIS A 73 12.46 -20.66 6.98
N ASP A 74 11.79 -19.64 7.51
CA ASP A 74 11.07 -18.61 6.75
C ASP A 74 10.11 -19.18 5.67
N GLU A 75 9.42 -20.25 6.00
CA GLU A 75 8.40 -20.84 5.13
C GLU A 75 7.10 -20.04 5.21
N ILE A 76 6.51 -19.76 4.05
CA ILE A 76 5.21 -19.10 3.98
C ILE A 76 4.14 -20.18 4.10
N CYS A 77 3.34 -20.10 5.15
CA CYS A 77 2.25 -21.02 5.40
C CYS A 77 1.04 -20.30 6.00
N ARG A 78 -0.03 -21.04 6.19
CA ARG A 78 -1.28 -20.51 6.74
C ARG A 78 -1.55 -21.15 8.09
N PHE A 79 -1.68 -20.32 9.13
CA PHE A 79 -2.13 -20.73 10.45
C PHE A 79 -3.54 -20.18 10.68
N ASN A 80 -4.54 -21.03 10.61
CA ASN A 80 -5.95 -20.64 10.59
C ASN A 80 -6.21 -19.68 9.43
N ASP A 81 -6.72 -18.48 9.69
CA ASP A 81 -6.96 -17.46 8.66
C ASP A 81 -5.76 -16.51 8.41
N LEU A 82 -4.65 -16.73 9.15
CA LEU A 82 -3.48 -15.88 9.09
C LEU A 82 -2.40 -16.45 8.16
N THR A 83 -1.94 -15.67 7.18
CA THR A 83 -0.75 -16.01 6.40
C THR A 83 0.49 -15.56 7.15
N VAL A 84 1.34 -16.52 7.48
CA VAL A 84 2.54 -16.31 8.29
C VAL A 84 3.81 -16.69 7.55
N ILE A 85 4.92 -16.10 7.99
CA ILE A 85 6.27 -16.58 7.71
C ILE A 85 6.71 -17.31 8.97
N ALA A 86 6.92 -18.63 8.87
CA ALA A 86 7.18 -19.49 10.01
C ALA A 86 8.47 -20.27 9.86
N SER A 87 9.13 -20.48 10.98
CA SER A 87 10.31 -21.34 11.12
C SER A 87 10.06 -22.40 12.18
N ARG A 88 10.62 -23.57 11.98
CA ARG A 88 10.52 -24.71 12.90
C ARG A 88 11.87 -25.36 13.08
N VAL A 89 12.31 -25.47 14.32
CA VAL A 89 13.62 -26.02 14.71
C VAL A 89 13.44 -27.12 15.73
N HIS A 90 14.17 -28.23 15.58
CA HIS A 90 14.20 -29.33 16.53
C HIS A 90 14.83 -28.91 17.86
N ILE A 91 14.27 -29.44 18.96
CA ILE A 91 14.89 -29.38 20.29
C ILE A 91 15.50 -30.77 20.57
N MET A 92 16.81 -30.82 20.60
CA MET A 92 17.55 -32.06 20.89
C MET A 92 18.22 -31.97 22.27
N LEU A 93 18.10 -32.99 23.07
CA LEU A 93 18.81 -33.13 24.35
C LEU A 93 19.46 -34.50 24.39
N GLU A 94 20.78 -34.55 24.59
CA GLU A 94 21.57 -35.81 24.67
C GLU A 94 21.31 -36.80 23.51
N GLY A 95 21.10 -36.24 22.28
CA GLY A 95 20.81 -37.04 21.10
C GLY A 95 19.36 -37.53 20.98
N SER A 96 18.48 -37.15 21.90
CA SER A 96 17.05 -37.47 21.90
C SER A 96 16.22 -36.27 21.51
N LEU A 97 15.25 -36.45 20.60
CA LEU A 97 14.29 -35.42 20.21
C LEU A 97 13.36 -35.11 21.39
N GLN A 98 13.31 -33.85 21.79
CA GLN A 98 12.42 -33.37 22.85
C GLN A 98 11.17 -32.68 22.29
N GLY A 99 11.27 -32.13 21.09
CA GLY A 99 10.18 -31.40 20.44
C GLY A 99 10.68 -30.39 19.41
N TRP A 100 9.92 -29.35 19.24
CA TRP A 100 10.21 -28.29 18.27
C TRP A 100 9.89 -26.92 18.84
N VAL A 101 10.65 -25.90 18.40
CA VAL A 101 10.31 -24.51 18.56
C VAL A 101 9.81 -23.99 17.21
N ILE A 102 8.65 -23.38 17.21
CA ILE A 102 8.02 -22.72 16.08
C ILE A 102 8.04 -21.22 16.36
N THR A 103 8.59 -20.45 15.44
CA THR A 103 8.51 -18.99 15.43
C THR A 103 7.75 -18.54 14.19
N PHE A 104 6.90 -17.54 14.30
CA PHE A 104 6.12 -17.04 13.17
C PHE A 104 5.76 -15.57 13.33
N ARG A 105 5.56 -14.91 12.20
CA ARG A 105 5.18 -13.49 12.11
C ARG A 105 4.15 -13.30 11.02
N ASP A 106 3.33 -12.28 11.17
CA ASP A 106 2.32 -11.93 10.17
C ASP A 106 3.00 -11.44 8.89
N ARG A 107 2.71 -12.11 7.78
CA ARG A 107 3.22 -11.69 6.47
C ARG A 107 2.71 -10.32 6.06
N ASN A 108 1.44 -10.00 6.35
CA ASN A 108 0.84 -8.74 5.95
C ASN A 108 1.49 -7.54 6.64
N GLU A 109 1.94 -7.68 7.88
CA GLU A 109 2.65 -6.63 8.62
C GLU A 109 3.98 -6.28 7.96
N ILE A 110 4.75 -7.30 7.55
CA ILE A 110 6.03 -7.13 6.85
C ILE A 110 5.82 -6.49 5.49
N ASP A 111 4.80 -6.92 4.77
CA ASP A 111 4.44 -6.40 3.47
C ASP A 111 4.03 -4.93 3.55
N SER A 112 3.27 -4.55 4.57
CA SER A 112 2.88 -3.17 4.86
C SER A 112 4.11 -2.29 5.18
N LEU A 113 5.02 -2.75 6.02
CA LEU A 113 6.27 -2.04 6.34
C LEU A 113 7.17 -1.87 5.10
N SER A 114 7.32 -2.90 4.28
CA SER A 114 8.05 -2.84 3.01
C SER A 114 7.46 -1.82 2.04
N ALA A 115 6.12 -1.76 1.97
CA ALA A 115 5.42 -0.79 1.15
C ALA A 115 5.63 0.65 1.66
N GLN A 116 5.58 0.86 2.97
CA GLN A 116 5.85 2.16 3.60
C GLN A 116 7.31 2.61 3.35
N LEU A 117 8.29 1.72 3.51
CA LEU A 117 9.68 2.01 3.21
C LEU A 117 9.90 2.37 1.74
N SER A 118 9.26 1.66 0.83
CA SER A 118 9.30 1.96 -0.60
C SER A 118 8.68 3.32 -0.92
N GLN A 119 7.63 3.70 -0.19
CA GLN A 119 6.97 5.01 -0.31
C GLN A 119 7.86 6.13 0.20
N VAL A 120 8.49 5.96 1.35
CA VAL A 120 9.46 6.93 1.91
C VAL A 120 10.65 7.10 0.98
N LYS A 121 11.19 6.02 0.42
CA LYS A 121 12.28 6.07 -0.55
C LYS A 121 11.88 6.86 -1.79
N ARG A 122 10.71 6.60 -2.35
CA ARG A 122 10.16 7.38 -3.48
C ARG A 122 10.00 8.85 -3.15
N TYR A 123 9.56 9.17 -1.93
CA TYR A 123 9.44 10.55 -1.47
C TYR A 123 10.80 11.26 -1.42
N VAL A 124 11.83 10.61 -0.88
CA VAL A 124 13.21 11.15 -0.86
C VAL A 124 13.76 11.36 -2.27
N ASP A 125 13.53 10.41 -3.18
CA ASP A 125 13.96 10.53 -4.57
C ASP A 125 13.24 11.69 -5.29
N ASN A 126 11.96 11.87 -5.04
CA ASN A 126 11.19 13.02 -5.55
C ASN A 126 11.74 14.36 -5.02
N LEU A 127 12.07 14.43 -3.73
CA LEU A 127 12.70 15.64 -3.17
C LEU A 127 14.07 15.95 -3.82
N ARG A 128 14.84 14.93 -4.12
CA ARG A 128 16.13 15.09 -4.86
C ARG A 128 15.90 15.65 -6.26
N ILE A 129 14.93 15.13 -6.98
CA ILE A 129 14.56 15.61 -8.32
C ILE A 129 14.11 17.06 -8.24
N MET A 130 13.19 17.40 -7.34
CA MET A 130 12.71 18.78 -7.15
C MET A 130 13.87 19.75 -6.85
N ARG A 131 14.82 19.33 -6.00
CA ARG A 131 16.00 20.15 -5.72
C ARG A 131 16.86 20.36 -6.96
N HIS A 132 17.07 19.33 -7.76
CA HIS A 132 17.87 19.43 -8.98
C HIS A 132 17.25 20.39 -10.01
N GLU A 133 15.94 20.36 -10.11
CA GLU A 133 15.21 21.29 -10.96
C GLU A 133 15.28 22.73 -10.49
N GLN A 134 15.08 22.97 -9.19
CA GLN A 134 15.26 24.31 -8.62
C GLN A 134 16.64 24.87 -8.94
N LEU A 135 17.69 24.05 -8.82
CA LEU A 135 19.06 24.44 -9.18
C LEU A 135 19.19 24.72 -10.67
N ASN A 136 18.60 23.91 -11.56
CA ASN A 136 18.62 24.12 -12.99
C ASN A 136 17.91 25.43 -13.38
N ARG A 137 16.76 25.72 -12.79
CA ARG A 137 16.01 26.97 -13.00
C ARG A 137 16.82 28.18 -12.56
N MET A 138 17.43 28.12 -11.37
CA MET A 138 18.31 29.19 -10.89
C MET A 138 19.52 29.37 -11.79
N THR A 139 20.12 28.31 -12.30
CA THR A 139 21.25 28.37 -13.22
C THR A 139 20.88 29.02 -14.55
N THR A 140 19.73 28.64 -15.12
CA THR A 140 19.19 29.25 -16.36
C THR A 140 18.94 30.73 -16.19
N LEU A 141 18.26 31.10 -15.09
CA LEU A 141 17.98 32.50 -14.75
C LEU A 141 19.26 33.31 -14.57
N SER A 142 20.22 32.78 -13.81
CA SER A 142 21.53 33.38 -13.61
C SER A 142 22.28 33.54 -14.94
N GLY A 143 22.23 32.55 -15.82
CA GLY A 143 22.84 32.62 -17.15
C GLY A 143 22.23 33.72 -18.00
N LEU A 144 20.90 33.86 -18.06
CA LEU A 144 20.21 34.93 -18.80
C LEU A 144 20.57 36.32 -18.27
N LEU A 145 20.62 36.48 -16.95
CA LEU A 145 21.00 37.75 -16.31
C LEU A 145 22.45 38.11 -16.58
N HIS A 146 23.40 37.16 -16.52
CA HIS A 146 24.81 37.40 -16.81
C HIS A 146 25.07 37.75 -18.29
N MET A 147 24.22 37.23 -19.20
CA MET A 147 24.29 37.59 -20.63
C MET A 147 23.58 38.88 -20.95
N GLY A 148 23.01 39.62 -19.98
CA GLY A 148 22.28 40.84 -20.17
C GLY A 148 20.90 40.66 -20.85
N ARG A 149 20.40 39.42 -20.94
CA ARG A 149 19.11 39.10 -21.60
C ARG A 149 17.95 39.24 -20.59
N TYR A 150 17.76 40.47 -20.10
CA TYR A 150 16.82 40.76 -19.02
C TYR A 150 15.35 40.46 -19.38
N GLU A 151 14.94 40.84 -20.59
CA GLU A 151 13.58 40.59 -21.06
C GLU A 151 13.25 39.12 -21.14
N GLU A 152 14.19 38.29 -21.56
CA GLU A 152 14.01 36.84 -21.60
C GLU A 152 14.00 36.23 -20.20
N ALA A 153 14.79 36.75 -19.28
CA ALA A 153 14.76 36.32 -17.88
C ALA A 153 13.41 36.65 -17.24
N ILE A 154 12.86 37.82 -17.48
CA ILE A 154 11.53 38.25 -17.03
C ILE A 154 10.45 37.36 -17.64
N GLY A 155 10.48 37.14 -18.95
CA GLY A 155 9.52 36.25 -19.63
C GLY A 155 9.60 34.79 -19.10
N TYR A 156 10.78 34.31 -18.80
CA TYR A 156 10.98 32.98 -18.19
C TYR A 156 10.36 32.87 -16.78
N ILE A 157 10.51 33.92 -15.96
CA ILE A 157 9.90 33.99 -14.62
C ILE A 157 8.36 34.08 -14.75
N GLN A 158 7.83 34.94 -15.64
CA GLN A 158 6.42 35.15 -15.82
C GLN A 158 5.71 33.90 -16.35
N ALA A 159 6.23 33.26 -17.38
CA ALA A 159 5.66 32.06 -17.95
C ALA A 159 5.61 30.89 -16.95
N GLN A 160 6.57 30.80 -16.01
CA GLN A 160 6.54 29.83 -14.93
C GLN A 160 5.62 30.25 -13.78
N SER A 161 5.46 31.54 -13.53
CA SER A 161 4.71 32.05 -12.38
C SER A 161 3.19 32.03 -12.61
N GLU A 162 2.71 32.44 -13.78
CA GLU A 162 1.26 32.53 -14.04
C GLU A 162 0.58 31.17 -14.00
N HIS A 163 1.10 30.16 -14.71
CA HIS A 163 0.49 28.85 -14.75
C HIS A 163 0.65 28.07 -13.44
N ALA A 164 1.78 28.24 -12.75
CA ALA A 164 1.99 27.66 -11.43
C ALA A 164 1.08 28.32 -10.38
N GLN A 165 0.83 29.61 -10.49
CA GLN A 165 -0.05 30.34 -9.58
C GLN A 165 -1.52 29.96 -9.80
N GLU A 166 -1.98 29.86 -11.04
CA GLU A 166 -3.33 29.40 -11.37
C GLU A 166 -3.61 28.00 -10.81
N LEU A 167 -2.67 27.07 -10.98
CA LEU A 167 -2.78 25.72 -10.44
C LEU A 167 -2.77 25.72 -8.91
N LEU A 168 -1.89 26.52 -8.29
CA LEU A 168 -1.84 26.68 -6.83
C LEU A 168 -3.16 27.21 -6.28
N ASP A 169 -3.70 28.27 -6.90
CA ASP A 169 -4.96 28.89 -6.49
C ASP A 169 -6.13 27.91 -6.66
N PHE A 170 -6.16 27.17 -7.76
CA PHE A 170 -7.15 26.12 -7.98
C PHE A 170 -7.09 25.03 -6.90
N ILE A 171 -5.92 24.44 -6.68
CA ILE A 171 -5.76 23.33 -5.72
C ILE A 171 -6.02 23.80 -4.31
N SER A 172 -5.48 24.94 -3.88
CA SER A 172 -5.64 25.44 -2.51
C SER A 172 -7.08 25.85 -2.18
N SER A 173 -7.85 26.26 -3.19
CA SER A 173 -9.27 26.59 -3.00
C SER A 173 -10.20 25.36 -2.95
N ARG A 174 -9.77 24.23 -3.46
CA ARG A 174 -10.59 23.01 -3.60
C ARG A 174 -10.28 21.92 -2.58
N PHE A 175 -9.06 21.90 -2.04
CA PHE A 175 -8.58 20.88 -1.13
C PHE A 175 -8.16 21.48 0.21
N SER A 176 -8.69 20.95 1.31
CA SER A 176 -8.39 21.45 2.66
C SER A 176 -7.08 20.93 3.25
N SER A 177 -6.58 19.77 2.76
CA SER A 177 -5.35 19.16 3.25
C SER A 177 -4.10 19.77 2.61
N PRO A 178 -3.21 20.42 3.39
CA PRO A 178 -1.93 20.92 2.85
C PRO A 178 -1.05 19.82 2.26
N THR A 179 -1.08 18.62 2.85
CA THR A 179 -0.29 17.47 2.39
C THR A 179 -0.78 16.99 1.03
N LEU A 180 -2.10 16.91 0.83
CA LEU A 180 -2.70 16.56 -0.45
C LEU A 180 -2.42 17.64 -1.51
N CYS A 181 -2.56 18.92 -1.15
CA CYS A 181 -2.19 20.03 -2.05
C CYS A 181 -0.74 19.90 -2.52
N GLY A 182 0.19 19.67 -1.60
CA GLY A 182 1.61 19.46 -1.92
C GLY A 182 1.84 18.26 -2.85
N LEU A 183 1.13 17.15 -2.62
CA LEU A 183 1.18 15.97 -3.49
C LEU A 183 0.72 16.33 -4.92
N LEU A 184 -0.43 16.95 -5.06
CA LEU A 184 -1.02 17.27 -6.37
C LEU A 184 -0.14 18.25 -7.16
N LEU A 185 0.38 19.30 -6.51
CA LEU A 185 1.31 20.25 -7.11
C LEU A 185 2.62 19.56 -7.53
N GLY A 186 3.19 18.71 -6.68
CA GLY A 186 4.39 17.95 -6.98
C GLY A 186 4.21 16.98 -8.14
N LYS A 187 3.05 16.31 -8.21
CA LYS A 187 2.73 15.40 -9.34
C LYS A 187 2.51 16.16 -10.64
N ALA A 188 1.86 17.34 -10.60
CA ALA A 188 1.69 18.19 -11.79
C ALA A 188 3.04 18.69 -12.32
N ALA A 189 3.94 19.13 -11.44
CA ALA A 189 5.29 19.53 -11.83
C ALA A 189 6.05 18.36 -12.48
N ARG A 190 6.06 17.18 -11.85
CA ARG A 190 6.72 15.98 -12.37
C ARG A 190 6.14 15.49 -13.72
N ALA A 191 4.82 15.57 -13.88
CA ALA A 191 4.17 15.22 -15.13
C ALA A 191 4.65 16.12 -16.28
N ARG A 192 4.70 17.42 -16.03
CA ARG A 192 5.17 18.42 -17.02
C ARG A 192 6.60 18.16 -17.46
N GLU A 193 7.51 17.80 -16.56
CA GLU A 193 8.87 17.40 -16.88
C GLU A 193 8.94 16.22 -17.84
N LYS A 194 8.00 15.32 -17.71
CA LYS A 194 7.85 14.14 -18.56
C LYS A 194 7.05 14.42 -19.84
N GLY A 195 6.69 15.67 -20.10
CA GLY A 195 5.87 16.07 -21.25
C GLY A 195 4.40 15.64 -21.14
N VAL A 196 3.91 15.35 -19.93
CA VAL A 196 2.53 15.00 -19.63
C VAL A 196 1.86 16.14 -18.87
N GLU A 197 0.65 16.49 -19.24
CA GLU A 197 -0.15 17.50 -18.56
C GLU A 197 -1.16 16.85 -17.63
N LEU A 198 -1.25 17.29 -16.35
CA LEU A 198 -2.34 16.93 -15.47
C LEU A 198 -3.44 17.99 -15.57
N CYS A 199 -4.63 17.56 -16.01
CA CYS A 199 -5.81 18.40 -16.11
C CYS A 199 -6.78 18.05 -14.98
N PHE A 200 -6.98 18.96 -14.03
CA PHE A 200 -7.93 18.78 -12.95
C PHE A 200 -9.32 19.22 -13.39
N ASP A 201 -10.30 18.35 -13.18
CA ASP A 201 -11.70 18.67 -13.45
C ASP A 201 -12.16 19.85 -12.57
N PRO A 202 -12.90 20.83 -13.13
CA PRO A 202 -13.44 21.95 -12.34
C PRO A 202 -14.31 21.53 -11.15
N GLY A 203 -14.88 20.32 -11.19
CA GLY A 203 -15.67 19.73 -10.11
C GLY A 203 -14.86 19.16 -8.95
N CYS A 204 -13.53 19.18 -9.02
CA CYS A 204 -12.68 18.73 -7.91
C CYS A 204 -13.02 19.49 -6.63
N ARG A 205 -13.24 18.74 -5.54
CA ARG A 205 -13.50 19.30 -4.20
C ARG A 205 -13.30 18.24 -3.12
N LEU A 206 -12.41 18.52 -2.19
CA LEU A 206 -12.23 17.76 -0.96
C LEU A 206 -11.91 18.77 0.17
N ASP A 207 -12.94 19.44 0.65
CA ASP A 207 -12.87 20.58 1.56
C ASP A 207 -12.95 20.20 3.05
N ARG A 208 -13.00 18.92 3.36
CA ARG A 208 -13.04 18.38 4.72
C ARG A 208 -12.33 17.03 4.78
N PRO A 209 -11.87 16.60 5.99
CA PRO A 209 -11.32 15.25 6.16
C PRO A 209 -12.33 14.17 5.75
N PHE A 210 -11.81 13.12 5.13
CA PHE A 210 -12.60 11.96 4.71
C PHE A 210 -12.38 10.81 5.68
N LEU A 211 -13.34 10.57 6.59
CA LEU A 211 -13.20 9.64 7.71
C LEU A 211 -13.06 8.14 7.36
N PRO A 212 -13.68 7.61 6.30
CA PRO A 212 -13.50 6.19 5.93
C PRO A 212 -12.07 5.83 5.53
N LEU A 213 -11.27 6.83 5.15
CA LEU A 213 -9.84 6.71 4.84
C LEU A 213 -9.04 7.71 5.67
N GLY A 214 -7.90 7.27 6.18
CA GLY A 214 -6.91 8.17 6.74
C GLY A 214 -6.25 9.03 5.66
N GLU A 215 -5.70 10.18 6.04
CA GLU A 215 -5.01 11.08 5.11
C GLU A 215 -3.85 10.38 4.38
N GLN A 216 -3.09 9.54 5.06
CA GLN A 216 -1.97 8.79 4.48
C GLN A 216 -2.43 7.77 3.43
N GLU A 217 -3.55 7.10 3.68
CA GLU A 217 -4.14 6.14 2.75
C GLU A 217 -4.64 6.84 1.49
N LEU A 218 -5.31 7.98 1.66
CA LEU A 218 -5.79 8.81 0.57
C LEU A 218 -4.63 9.33 -0.31
N ILE A 219 -3.56 9.82 0.31
CA ILE A 219 -2.33 10.25 -0.36
C ILE A 219 -1.69 9.09 -1.11
N SER A 220 -1.66 7.91 -0.52
CA SER A 220 -1.13 6.71 -1.17
C SER A 220 -1.96 6.32 -2.40
N ILE A 221 -3.28 6.32 -2.29
CA ILE A 221 -4.19 6.02 -3.40
C ILE A 221 -3.96 6.99 -4.56
N ILE A 222 -4.10 8.29 -4.30
CA ILE A 222 -4.00 9.33 -5.32
C ILE A 222 -2.60 9.35 -5.93
N GLY A 223 -1.56 9.25 -5.10
CA GLY A 223 -0.17 9.22 -5.56
C GLY A 223 0.13 8.07 -6.51
N ASN A 224 -0.34 6.86 -6.19
CA ASN A 224 -0.14 5.67 -7.04
C ASN A 224 -0.95 5.75 -8.35
N LEU A 225 -2.20 6.22 -8.30
CA LEU A 225 -3.01 6.41 -9.52
C LEU A 225 -2.35 7.40 -10.47
N LEU A 226 -1.92 8.56 -9.97
CA LEU A 226 -1.26 9.59 -10.77
C LEU A 226 0.07 9.11 -11.35
N ASP A 227 0.90 8.41 -10.57
CA ASP A 227 2.15 7.85 -11.07
C ASP A 227 1.91 6.86 -12.21
N ASN A 228 0.93 5.97 -12.05
CA ASN A 228 0.57 5.00 -13.08
C ASN A 228 0.09 5.69 -14.36
N ALA A 229 -0.78 6.68 -14.24
CA ALA A 229 -1.33 7.43 -15.38
C ALA A 229 -0.25 8.23 -16.12
N ILE A 230 0.63 8.93 -15.39
CA ILE A 230 1.74 9.70 -15.97
C ILE A 230 2.69 8.77 -16.74
N GLU A 231 3.06 7.64 -16.15
CA GLU A 231 3.97 6.69 -16.79
C GLU A 231 3.33 5.99 -18.00
N ALA A 232 2.05 5.63 -17.93
CA ALA A 232 1.33 5.07 -19.05
C ALA A 232 1.25 6.05 -20.22
N THR A 233 0.93 7.31 -19.94
CA THR A 233 0.83 8.39 -20.94
C THR A 233 2.18 8.74 -21.54
N GLN A 234 3.26 8.74 -20.74
CA GLN A 234 4.62 8.98 -21.24
C GLN A 234 5.06 7.93 -22.28
N ARG A 235 4.56 6.71 -22.20
CA ARG A 235 4.83 5.64 -23.16
C ARG A 235 3.91 5.67 -24.38
N SER A 236 2.93 6.57 -24.39
CA SER A 236 2.00 6.72 -25.50
C SER A 236 2.66 7.40 -26.69
N PRO A 237 2.32 7.00 -27.92
CA PRO A 237 2.77 7.70 -29.11
C PRO A 237 2.04 9.03 -29.34
N LEU A 238 1.02 9.36 -28.55
CA LEU A 238 0.29 10.62 -28.63
C LEU A 238 1.08 11.73 -27.92
N PRO A 239 1.58 12.74 -28.66
CA PRO A 239 2.27 13.86 -28.05
C PRO A 239 1.31 14.71 -27.21
N HIS A 240 1.76 15.12 -26.02
CA HIS A 240 1.04 16.04 -25.13
C HIS A 240 -0.37 15.59 -24.71
N ALA A 241 -0.63 14.28 -24.65
CA ALA A 241 -1.90 13.78 -24.17
C ALA A 241 -2.08 14.11 -22.67
N PRO A 242 -3.24 14.65 -22.26
CA PRO A 242 -3.49 14.98 -20.86
C PRO A 242 -3.83 13.72 -20.03
N VAL A 243 -3.53 13.79 -18.75
CA VAL A 243 -4.13 12.93 -17.73
C VAL A 243 -5.22 13.74 -17.04
N GLU A 244 -6.45 13.29 -17.12
CA GLU A 244 -7.59 13.93 -16.48
C GLU A 244 -7.79 13.40 -15.07
N VAL A 245 -8.04 14.31 -14.12
CA VAL A 245 -8.13 13.99 -12.70
C VAL A 245 -9.40 14.60 -12.11
N LEU A 246 -10.24 13.76 -11.51
CA LEU A 246 -11.38 14.16 -10.70
C LEU A 246 -11.21 13.61 -9.28
N ILE A 247 -11.27 14.47 -8.27
CA ILE A 247 -11.33 14.11 -6.85
C ILE A 247 -12.47 14.91 -6.24
N LYS A 248 -13.59 14.26 -5.97
CA LYS A 248 -14.81 14.95 -5.55
C LYS A 248 -15.46 14.26 -4.36
N LEU A 249 -15.54 14.97 -3.26
CA LEU A 249 -16.33 14.58 -2.11
C LEU A 249 -17.76 15.14 -2.24
N SER A 250 -18.74 14.23 -2.27
CA SER A 250 -20.16 14.54 -2.16
C SER A 250 -20.67 14.30 -0.74
N GLU A 251 -21.98 14.43 -0.53
CA GLU A 251 -22.61 14.10 0.77
C GLU A 251 -22.53 12.60 1.08
N HIS A 252 -22.51 11.75 0.07
CA HIS A 252 -22.65 10.31 0.20
C HIS A 252 -21.38 9.51 -0.10
N GLU A 253 -20.49 10.04 -0.91
CA GLU A 253 -19.30 9.31 -1.38
C GLU A 253 -18.16 10.23 -1.78
N LEU A 254 -16.94 9.67 -1.75
CA LEU A 254 -15.75 10.22 -2.39
C LEU A 254 -15.55 9.51 -3.73
N ILE A 255 -15.49 10.30 -4.80
CA ILE A 255 -15.17 9.83 -6.14
C ILE A 255 -13.74 10.26 -6.47
N ILE A 256 -12.91 9.32 -6.89
CA ILE A 256 -11.57 9.59 -7.44
C ILE A 256 -11.53 8.94 -8.81
N GLU A 257 -11.31 9.74 -9.84
CA GLU A 257 -11.18 9.25 -11.21
C GLU A 257 -9.89 9.79 -11.83
N VAL A 258 -9.13 8.90 -12.45
CA VAL A 258 -7.91 9.25 -13.20
C VAL A 258 -7.99 8.57 -14.54
N ALA A 259 -8.01 9.38 -15.60
CA ALA A 259 -8.09 8.92 -16.98
C ALA A 259 -6.79 9.27 -17.71
N ASP A 260 -6.09 8.25 -18.22
CA ASP A 260 -4.87 8.41 -19.00
C ASP A 260 -5.11 8.15 -20.48
N GLN A 261 -4.20 8.66 -21.31
CA GLN A 261 -4.13 8.42 -22.75
C GLN A 261 -2.96 7.49 -23.11
N GLY A 262 -2.64 6.59 -22.20
CA GLY A 262 -1.50 5.69 -22.28
C GLY A 262 -1.69 4.50 -23.19
N VAL A 263 -0.91 3.46 -22.93
CA VAL A 263 -0.95 2.22 -23.71
C VAL A 263 -2.18 1.36 -23.44
N GLY A 264 -2.98 1.71 -22.41
CA GLY A 264 -4.15 0.95 -21.98
C GLY A 264 -3.79 -0.33 -21.22
N ILE A 265 -4.82 -1.11 -20.87
CA ILE A 265 -4.69 -2.36 -20.13
C ILE A 265 -5.20 -3.51 -21.01
N THR A 266 -4.34 -4.49 -21.28
CA THR A 266 -4.74 -5.65 -22.08
C THR A 266 -5.76 -6.51 -21.32
N PRO A 267 -6.72 -7.15 -22.02
CA PRO A 267 -7.73 -8.00 -21.37
C PRO A 267 -7.13 -9.09 -20.50
N ALA A 268 -6.00 -9.67 -20.91
CA ALA A 268 -5.31 -10.74 -20.18
C ALA A 268 -4.78 -10.31 -18.80
N ILE A 269 -4.51 -9.01 -18.61
CA ILE A 269 -3.96 -8.47 -17.36
C ILE A 269 -5.07 -7.83 -16.53
N ARG A 270 -6.17 -7.37 -17.15
CA ARG A 270 -7.24 -6.59 -16.51
C ARG A 270 -7.81 -7.25 -15.25
N GLU A 271 -8.06 -8.56 -15.29
CA GLU A 271 -8.60 -9.30 -14.15
C GLU A 271 -7.60 -9.46 -13.01
N ARG A 272 -6.31 -9.28 -13.30
CA ARG A 272 -5.21 -9.53 -12.35
C ARG A 272 -4.40 -8.31 -11.97
N ILE A 273 -4.77 -7.12 -12.45
CA ILE A 273 -3.99 -5.89 -12.20
C ILE A 273 -3.86 -5.51 -10.73
N PHE A 274 -4.79 -5.96 -9.89
CA PHE A 274 -4.79 -5.74 -8.45
C PHE A 274 -4.07 -6.84 -7.67
N GLU A 275 -3.70 -7.95 -8.31
CA GLU A 275 -2.91 -8.98 -7.67
C GLU A 275 -1.51 -8.44 -7.35
N ARG A 276 -1.01 -8.82 -6.18
CA ARG A 276 0.31 -8.42 -5.74
C ARG A 276 1.41 -8.95 -6.68
N GLY A 277 2.34 -8.07 -7.04
CA GLY A 277 3.47 -8.42 -7.90
C GLY A 277 3.19 -8.36 -9.39
N ILE A 278 1.96 -8.06 -9.81
CA ILE A 278 1.63 -7.81 -11.21
C ILE A 278 2.11 -6.40 -11.56
N THR A 279 3.06 -6.33 -12.45
CA THR A 279 3.58 -5.08 -13.01
C THR A 279 3.94 -5.26 -14.47
N THR A 280 3.62 -4.27 -15.28
CA THR A 280 4.09 -4.16 -16.67
C THR A 280 5.43 -3.42 -16.77
N LYS A 281 6.02 -3.05 -15.62
CA LYS A 281 7.26 -2.27 -15.52
C LYS A 281 8.47 -3.19 -15.47
N THR A 282 9.47 -2.89 -16.27
CA THR A 282 10.70 -3.70 -16.45
C THR A 282 11.78 -3.47 -15.39
N ARG A 283 11.68 -2.47 -14.52
CA ARG A 283 12.65 -2.17 -13.46
C ARG A 283 12.04 -1.58 -12.19
N GLY A 284 12.25 -2.25 -11.07
CA GLY A 284 12.29 -1.64 -9.73
C GLY A 284 10.97 -1.35 -9.02
N ASP A 285 9.82 -1.54 -9.64
CA ASP A 285 8.52 -1.36 -9.01
C ASP A 285 7.86 -2.73 -8.82
N HIS A 286 7.55 -3.08 -7.58
CA HIS A 286 7.20 -4.45 -7.20
C HIS A 286 5.72 -4.78 -7.45
N GLY A 287 4.99 -4.02 -8.27
CA GLY A 287 3.56 -4.27 -8.54
C GLY A 287 2.67 -4.15 -7.30
N ILE A 288 3.05 -3.31 -6.33
CA ILE A 288 2.35 -3.17 -5.05
C ILE A 288 1.33 -2.03 -5.08
N GLY A 289 1.50 -1.05 -5.97
CA GLY A 289 0.69 0.17 -5.97
C GLY A 289 -0.81 -0.07 -6.14
N LEU A 290 -1.21 -0.84 -7.16
CA LEU A 290 -2.62 -1.16 -7.41
C LEU A 290 -3.21 -2.10 -6.34
N TYR A 291 -2.42 -3.04 -5.85
CA TYR A 291 -2.81 -3.89 -4.71
C TYR A 291 -3.12 -3.07 -3.45
N LEU A 292 -2.30 -2.06 -3.14
CA LEU A 292 -2.56 -1.16 -2.00
C LEU A 292 -3.83 -0.33 -2.20
N ILE A 293 -4.06 0.18 -3.41
CA ILE A 293 -5.27 0.91 -3.74
C ILE A 293 -6.49 0.04 -3.48
N GLU A 294 -6.51 -1.18 -4.02
CA GLU A 294 -7.62 -2.12 -3.80
C GLU A 294 -7.82 -2.43 -2.32
N SER A 295 -6.74 -2.69 -1.59
CA SER A 295 -6.80 -2.97 -0.15
C SER A 295 -7.44 -1.83 0.64
N TYR A 296 -6.99 -0.59 0.42
CA TYR A 296 -7.54 0.58 1.12
C TYR A 296 -9.00 0.87 0.75
N VAL A 297 -9.32 0.78 -0.54
CA VAL A 297 -10.69 1.02 -1.02
C VAL A 297 -11.65 -0.04 -0.48
N THR A 298 -11.27 -1.31 -0.51
CA THR A 298 -12.07 -2.41 0.03
C THR A 298 -12.27 -2.28 1.54
N GLN A 299 -11.24 -1.95 2.29
CA GLN A 299 -11.33 -1.68 3.73
C GLN A 299 -12.30 -0.54 4.05
N ALA A 300 -12.34 0.49 3.21
CA ALA A 300 -13.27 1.62 3.35
C ALA A 300 -14.68 1.32 2.82
N GLY A 301 -14.96 0.10 2.38
CA GLY A 301 -16.26 -0.32 1.84
C GLY A 301 -16.56 0.23 0.45
N GLY A 302 -15.52 0.66 -0.27
CA GLY A 302 -15.62 1.21 -1.62
C GLY A 302 -15.51 0.18 -2.74
N ALA A 303 -15.57 0.66 -3.97
CA ALA A 303 -15.42 -0.12 -5.19
C ALA A 303 -14.46 0.56 -6.16
N ILE A 304 -13.80 -0.23 -7.00
CA ILE A 304 -12.92 0.23 -8.08
C ILE A 304 -13.46 -0.29 -9.41
N GLU A 305 -13.56 0.60 -10.37
CA GLU A 305 -13.90 0.29 -11.75
C GLU A 305 -12.73 0.67 -12.66
N VAL A 306 -12.46 -0.17 -13.65
CA VAL A 306 -11.42 0.07 -14.66
C VAL A 306 -12.03 -0.08 -16.05
N ALA A 307 -11.95 0.99 -16.83
CA ALA A 307 -12.48 1.05 -18.17
C ALA A 307 -11.40 1.48 -19.19
N ASP A 308 -11.67 1.23 -20.47
CA ASP A 308 -10.85 1.76 -21.54
C ASP A 308 -11.19 3.22 -21.80
N ASN A 309 -10.16 4.03 -22.02
CA ASN A 309 -10.33 5.44 -22.40
C ASN A 309 -10.36 5.59 -23.93
N THR A 310 -10.96 6.67 -24.40
CA THR A 310 -11.07 7.02 -25.83
C THR A 310 -10.19 8.22 -26.14
N PRO A 311 -9.35 8.17 -27.19
CA PRO A 311 -9.20 7.11 -28.19
C PRO A 311 -8.37 5.92 -27.70
N ARG A 312 -7.67 6.02 -26.57
CA ARG A 312 -6.85 4.97 -25.96
C ARG A 312 -6.54 5.30 -24.50
N GLY A 313 -5.99 4.33 -23.75
CA GLY A 313 -5.61 4.49 -22.35
C GLY A 313 -6.57 3.77 -21.41
N ALA A 314 -6.52 4.12 -20.15
CA ALA A 314 -7.35 3.55 -19.11
C ALA A 314 -8.00 4.62 -18.23
N ILE A 315 -9.15 4.30 -17.66
CA ILE A 315 -9.85 5.09 -16.66
C ILE A 315 -9.96 4.26 -15.40
N PHE A 316 -9.42 4.76 -14.31
CA PHE A 316 -9.60 4.20 -12.97
C PHE A 316 -10.59 5.06 -12.21
N SER A 317 -11.71 4.49 -11.80
CA SER A 317 -12.76 5.17 -11.05
C SER A 317 -12.95 4.47 -9.70
N LEU A 318 -12.79 5.22 -8.61
CA LEU A 318 -12.93 4.76 -7.24
C LEU A 318 -14.15 5.44 -6.62
N PHE A 319 -15.00 4.65 -5.98
CA PHE A 319 -16.22 5.10 -5.31
C PHE A 319 -16.14 4.63 -3.85
N ILE A 320 -16.02 5.55 -2.90
CA ILE A 320 -15.84 5.23 -1.49
C ILE A 320 -16.95 5.91 -0.69
N PRO A 321 -17.85 5.15 0.01
CA PRO A 321 -18.94 5.73 0.78
C PRO A 321 -18.45 6.67 1.88
N ALA A 322 -19.07 7.83 2.04
CA ALA A 322 -18.70 8.84 3.05
C ALA A 322 -19.09 8.44 4.49
N THR A 323 -20.02 7.52 4.64
CA THR A 323 -20.41 6.94 5.91
C THR A 323 -20.39 5.42 5.76
N GLY A 324 -19.79 4.72 6.73
CA GLY A 324 -19.81 3.27 6.77
C GLY A 324 -21.23 2.74 6.99
N THR A 325 -22.07 2.80 5.99
CA THR A 325 -23.31 2.05 5.95
C THR A 325 -22.92 0.62 5.60
N ALA A 326 -22.78 -0.20 6.64
CA ALA A 326 -22.91 -1.63 6.46
C ALA A 326 -24.17 -1.83 5.60
N ARG A 327 -24.02 -2.45 4.43
CA ARG A 327 -25.14 -2.99 3.68
C ARG A 327 -25.90 -3.92 4.64
N GLN A 328 -26.97 -3.43 5.23
CA GLN A 328 -28.05 -4.30 5.66
C GLN A 328 -28.58 -4.93 4.37
N LEU A 329 -28.24 -6.19 4.16
CA LEU A 329 -29.03 -7.08 3.33
C LEU A 329 -30.43 -7.07 3.92
N GLU A 330 -31.33 -6.34 3.30
CA GLU A 330 -32.76 -6.51 3.51
C GLU A 330 -33.10 -7.91 3.01
N ASP A 331 -33.17 -8.84 3.97
CA ASP A 331 -33.95 -10.05 3.84
C ASP A 331 -35.40 -9.61 3.59
N THR A 332 -35.80 -9.59 2.35
CA THR A 332 -37.22 -9.47 2.02
C THR A 332 -37.84 -10.84 2.23
N ASP A 333 -38.41 -10.99 3.42
CA ASP A 333 -39.42 -12.00 3.72
C ASP A 333 -40.53 -11.99 2.65
N TYR A 334 -40.56 -13.02 1.84
CA TYR A 334 -41.76 -13.44 1.17
C TYR A 334 -42.44 -14.51 2.03
N ALA A 335 -43.33 -14.09 2.88
CA ALA A 335 -44.35 -14.92 3.48
C ALA A 335 -45.70 -14.24 3.21
N THR A 336 -46.42 -14.70 2.25
CA THR A 336 -47.83 -15.16 2.22
C THR A 336 -48.29 -15.36 0.77
#